data_a8e384586c5b40ce61fc3bc901ece77e
#
_entry.id   a8e384586c5b40ce61fc3bc901ece77e
#
_cell.length_a   1.000
_cell.length_b   1.000
_cell.length_c   1.000
_cell.angle_alpha   90.00
_cell.angle_beta   90.00
_cell.angle_gamma   90.00
#
_symmetry.space_group_name_H-M   'P 1'
#
loop_
_entity.id
_entity.type
_entity.pdbx_description
1 polymer ?
#
loop_
_entity_poly.entity_id
_entity_poly.type
_entity_poly.pdbx_seq_one_letter_code
_entity_poly.pdbx_strand_id
1 'polypeptide(L)'
;AVPDKAPPAAGYPVLYMLDGNAVMDKLDDAFLQQLFAGSPPVIVAIGYQTALPFDTAARAWDYTPPLKTHEPRAGKPALPPRKTGGNDVFRQLLTETMVPQTEANLKIDPHQRAIWGHSYGGLFVLDAWRKASPFGIYYSASPSLGQALQSPLQASQSLDAVRFRGKSLYLLEGDG
;
A
#
# COMPACT_ATOMS: atom_id res chain seq x y z
N ALA A 1 -11.77 10.34 -1.72
CA ALA A 1 -12.20 11.72 -1.53
C ALA A 1 -11.40 12.64 -2.45
N VAL A 2 -12.10 13.58 -3.09
CA VAL A 2 -11.47 14.61 -3.93
C VAL A 2 -11.69 15.94 -3.20
N PRO A 3 -10.65 16.79 -3.08
CA PRO A 3 -10.80 18.09 -2.44
C PRO A 3 -11.75 19.01 -3.22
N ASP A 4 -12.50 19.85 -2.50
CA ASP A 4 -13.37 20.88 -3.11
C ASP A 4 -12.58 22.06 -3.70
N LYS A 5 -11.31 22.21 -3.32
CA LYS A 5 -10.42 23.24 -3.86
C LYS A 5 -9.92 22.85 -5.24
N ALA A 6 -9.75 23.82 -6.13
CA ALA A 6 -9.13 23.58 -7.42
C ALA A 6 -7.70 23.02 -7.29
N PRO A 7 -7.27 22.17 -8.25
CA PRO A 7 -5.93 21.59 -8.19
C PRO A 7 -4.85 22.68 -8.31
N PRO A 8 -3.70 22.48 -7.64
CA PRO A 8 -2.51 23.27 -7.89
C PRO A 8 -2.09 23.26 -9.37
N ALA A 9 -1.20 24.16 -9.77
CA ALA A 9 -0.71 24.24 -11.15
C ALA A 9 -0.12 22.89 -11.65
N ALA A 10 0.57 22.15 -10.80
CA ALA A 10 1.13 20.82 -11.11
C ALA A 10 0.08 19.69 -11.07
N GLY A 11 -1.06 19.91 -10.44
CA GLY A 11 -2.08 18.90 -10.16
C GLY A 11 -2.20 18.60 -8.66
N TYR A 12 -3.19 17.78 -8.29
CA TYR A 12 -3.32 17.31 -6.92
C TYR A 12 -2.24 16.29 -6.56
N PRO A 13 -1.68 16.33 -5.34
CA PRO A 13 -1.10 15.14 -4.75
C PRO A 13 -2.15 14.03 -4.65
N VAL A 14 -1.76 12.78 -4.70
CA VAL A 14 -2.69 11.65 -4.51
C VAL A 14 -2.10 10.63 -3.55
N LEU A 15 -2.92 10.14 -2.62
CA LEU A 15 -2.58 9.10 -1.66
C LEU A 15 -3.49 7.89 -1.87
N TYR A 16 -2.90 6.77 -2.28
CA TYR A 16 -3.55 5.48 -2.35
C TYR A 16 -3.37 4.74 -1.02
N MET A 17 -4.47 4.32 -0.40
CA MET A 17 -4.47 3.64 0.88
C MET A 17 -5.03 2.24 0.72
N LEU A 18 -4.23 1.23 1.07
CA LEU A 18 -4.64 -0.17 1.09
C LEU A 18 -5.54 -0.45 2.28
N ASP A 19 -6.27 -1.59 2.24
CA ASP A 19 -7.28 -1.95 3.26
C ASP A 19 -8.36 -0.86 3.43
N GLY A 20 -8.85 -0.35 2.31
CA GLY A 20 -9.76 0.79 2.25
C GLY A 20 -10.97 0.71 3.15
N ASN A 21 -11.55 -0.50 3.38
CA ASN A 21 -12.67 -0.68 4.29
C ASN A 21 -12.30 -0.24 5.73
N ALA A 22 -11.13 -0.67 6.23
CA ALA A 22 -10.67 -0.29 7.57
C ALA A 22 -10.23 1.18 7.65
N VAL A 23 -9.67 1.70 6.57
CA VAL A 23 -9.22 3.10 6.49
C VAL A 23 -10.39 4.06 6.50
N MET A 24 -11.44 3.78 5.72
CA MET A 24 -12.63 4.65 5.63
C MET A 24 -13.31 4.87 6.96
N ASP A 25 -13.33 3.87 7.84
CA ASP A 25 -13.86 4.00 9.20
C ASP A 25 -13.08 4.97 10.10
N LYS A 26 -11.86 5.34 9.70
CA LYS A 26 -10.97 6.26 10.43
C LYS A 26 -10.86 7.65 9.81
N LEU A 27 -11.32 7.80 8.58
CA LEU A 27 -11.33 9.09 7.87
C LEU A 27 -12.62 9.85 8.19
N ASP A 28 -12.75 10.32 9.42
CA ASP A 28 -13.88 11.18 9.82
C ASP A 28 -13.74 12.59 9.21
N ASP A 29 -14.83 13.35 9.26
CA ASP A 29 -14.88 14.69 8.69
C ASP A 29 -13.87 15.64 9.33
N ALA A 30 -13.60 15.50 10.65
CA ALA A 30 -12.65 16.36 11.36
C ALA A 30 -11.23 16.09 10.88
N PHE A 31 -10.85 14.83 10.70
CA PHE A 31 -9.56 14.45 10.15
C PHE A 31 -9.40 14.92 8.70
N LEU A 32 -10.43 14.74 7.87
CA LEU A 32 -10.42 15.22 6.48
C LEU A 32 -10.31 16.73 6.39
N GLN A 33 -11.02 17.49 7.23
CA GLN A 33 -10.90 18.94 7.31
C GLN A 33 -9.48 19.39 7.67
N GLN A 34 -8.86 18.71 8.64
CA GLN A 34 -7.49 18.99 9.06
C GLN A 34 -6.49 18.68 7.94
N LEU A 35 -6.66 17.54 7.26
CA LEU A 35 -5.83 17.14 6.14
C LEU A 35 -5.98 18.11 4.96
N PHE A 36 -7.19 18.65 4.73
CA PHE A 36 -7.50 19.54 3.63
C PHE A 36 -7.23 21.03 3.91
N ALA A 37 -6.73 21.38 5.09
CA ALA A 37 -6.40 22.77 5.43
C ALA A 37 -5.25 23.35 4.58
N GLY A 38 -4.31 22.51 4.11
CA GLY A 38 -3.16 22.92 3.29
C GLY A 38 -3.33 22.65 1.79
N SER A 39 -2.42 21.88 1.22
CA SER A 39 -2.49 21.32 -0.15
C SER A 39 -3.08 19.91 -0.08
N PRO A 40 -4.40 19.79 -0.14
CA PRO A 40 -5.06 18.52 0.13
C PRO A 40 -4.79 17.51 -0.97
N PRO A 41 -4.43 16.24 -0.62
CA PRO A 41 -4.33 15.19 -1.59
C PRO A 41 -5.72 14.66 -2.00
N VAL A 42 -5.82 14.10 -3.18
CA VAL A 42 -6.87 13.14 -3.49
C VAL A 42 -6.60 11.88 -2.67
N ILE A 43 -7.60 11.38 -1.94
CA ILE A 43 -7.49 10.14 -1.18
C ILE A 43 -8.24 9.03 -1.92
N VAL A 44 -7.54 7.94 -2.19
CA VAL A 44 -8.05 6.74 -2.85
C VAL A 44 -7.95 5.57 -1.89
N ALA A 45 -9.07 5.14 -1.34
CA ALA A 45 -9.14 3.97 -0.47
C ALA A 45 -9.42 2.72 -1.32
N ILE A 46 -8.48 1.77 -1.32
CA ILE A 46 -8.59 0.51 -2.06
C ILE A 46 -9.04 -0.57 -1.08
N GLY A 47 -10.27 -1.01 -1.23
CA GLY A 47 -10.91 -2.00 -0.37
C GLY A 47 -11.42 -3.21 -1.13
N TYR A 48 -12.08 -4.10 -0.40
CA TYR A 48 -12.68 -5.33 -0.90
C TYR A 48 -14.21 -5.26 -0.81
N GLN A 49 -14.90 -6.08 -1.59
CA GLN A 49 -16.36 -6.19 -1.56
C GLN A 49 -16.82 -6.98 -0.33
N THR A 50 -16.62 -6.44 0.84
CA THR A 50 -17.00 -7.00 2.13
C THR A 50 -17.48 -5.91 3.07
N ALA A 51 -18.40 -6.24 3.99
CA ALA A 51 -18.79 -5.36 5.09
C ALA A 51 -17.79 -5.37 6.26
N LEU A 52 -16.78 -6.25 6.22
CA LEU A 52 -15.76 -6.33 7.25
C LEU A 52 -14.63 -5.31 6.99
N PRO A 53 -13.95 -4.84 8.04
CA PRO A 53 -12.78 -3.96 7.89
C PRO A 53 -11.66 -4.58 7.04
N PHE A 54 -11.57 -5.92 7.04
CA PHE A 54 -10.57 -6.66 6.27
C PHE A 54 -11.17 -7.91 5.64
N ASP A 55 -10.92 -8.13 4.35
CA ASP A 55 -10.96 -9.47 3.76
C ASP A 55 -9.61 -10.14 4.01
N THR A 56 -9.53 -10.93 5.08
CA THR A 56 -8.26 -11.52 5.53
C THR A 56 -7.68 -12.54 4.55
N ALA A 57 -8.51 -13.14 3.70
CA ALA A 57 -8.06 -14.11 2.69
C ALA A 57 -7.56 -13.39 1.43
N ALA A 58 -8.35 -12.45 0.90
CA ALA A 58 -7.99 -11.69 -0.29
C ALA A 58 -6.72 -10.85 -0.04
N ARG A 59 -6.64 -10.10 1.08
CA ARG A 59 -5.45 -9.31 1.39
C ARG A 59 -4.19 -10.15 1.65
N ALA A 60 -4.34 -11.36 2.18
CA ALA A 60 -3.20 -12.27 2.34
C ALA A 60 -2.65 -12.71 0.98
N TRP A 61 -3.51 -12.97 0.01
CA TRP A 61 -3.11 -13.26 -1.35
C TRP A 61 -2.49 -12.03 -2.04
N ASP A 62 -3.21 -10.91 -2.04
CA ASP A 62 -2.87 -9.72 -2.83
C ASP A 62 -1.64 -8.97 -2.31
N TYR A 63 -1.37 -9.00 -1.00
CA TYR A 63 -0.31 -8.16 -0.42
C TYR A 63 0.97 -8.92 -0.09
N THR A 64 0.96 -10.25 -0.23
CA THR A 64 2.16 -11.02 0.14
C THR A 64 2.81 -11.69 -1.07
N PRO A 65 4.15 -11.80 -1.09
CA PRO A 65 4.84 -12.64 -2.04
C PRO A 65 4.55 -14.12 -1.75
N PRO A 66 4.92 -15.05 -2.66
CA PRO A 66 4.87 -16.47 -2.38
C PRO A 66 5.65 -16.79 -1.10
N LEU A 67 4.94 -17.18 -0.05
CA LEU A 67 5.55 -17.59 1.22
C LEU A 67 5.73 -19.10 1.22
N LYS A 68 6.90 -19.56 1.66
CA LYS A 68 7.07 -20.98 1.98
C LYS A 68 6.12 -21.32 3.13
N THR A 69 5.38 -22.42 3.00
CA THR A 69 4.46 -22.89 4.03
C THR A 69 5.20 -23.01 5.36
N HIS A 70 4.66 -22.37 6.40
CA HIS A 70 5.23 -22.47 7.72
C HIS A 70 5.08 -23.89 8.26
N GLU A 71 6.15 -24.46 8.75
CA GLU A 71 6.01 -25.55 9.70
C GLU A 71 5.29 -25.03 10.96
N PRO A 72 4.31 -25.80 11.49
CA PRO A 72 3.61 -25.40 12.70
C PRO A 72 4.62 -25.16 13.82
N ARG A 73 4.55 -23.99 14.48
CA ARG A 73 5.32 -23.81 15.72
C ARG A 73 4.84 -24.82 16.74
N ALA A 74 5.78 -25.57 17.33
CA ALA A 74 5.49 -26.55 18.36
C ALA A 74 4.56 -25.95 19.45
N GLY A 75 3.44 -26.64 19.73
CA GLY A 75 2.50 -26.25 20.78
C GLY A 75 1.39 -25.25 20.39
N LYS A 76 1.27 -24.84 19.14
CA LYS A 76 0.11 -24.04 18.66
C LYS A 76 -0.66 -24.80 17.58
N PRO A 77 -2.01 -24.79 17.61
CA PRO A 77 -2.81 -25.35 16.53
C PRO A 77 -2.39 -24.70 15.19
N ALA A 78 -2.17 -25.53 14.16
CA ALA A 78 -1.92 -25.03 12.83
C ALA A 78 -3.16 -24.28 12.34
N LEU A 79 -3.03 -22.97 12.13
CA LEU A 79 -4.05 -22.23 11.39
C LEU A 79 -4.08 -22.75 9.95
N PRO A 80 -5.25 -22.84 9.33
CA PRO A 80 -5.33 -23.24 7.93
C PRO A 80 -4.40 -22.36 7.09
N PRO A 81 -3.61 -22.95 6.18
CA PRO A 81 -2.66 -22.20 5.37
C PRO A 81 -3.41 -21.15 4.55
N ARG A 82 -3.07 -19.87 4.74
CA ARG A 82 -3.59 -18.80 3.90
C ARG A 82 -2.89 -18.85 2.55
N LYS A 83 -3.67 -18.72 1.48
CA LYS A 83 -3.11 -18.55 0.14
C LYS A 83 -2.33 -17.25 0.08
N THR A 84 -1.11 -17.29 -0.43
CA THR A 84 -0.18 -16.15 -0.57
C THR A 84 0.43 -16.15 -1.97
N GLY A 85 1.06 -15.06 -2.39
CA GLY A 85 1.83 -15.03 -3.64
C GLY A 85 1.20 -14.27 -4.79
N GLY A 86 0.10 -13.55 -4.57
CA GLY A 86 -0.57 -12.74 -5.60
C GLY A 86 -0.10 -11.30 -5.71
N ASN A 87 0.92 -10.90 -4.93
CA ASN A 87 1.36 -9.50 -4.86
C ASN A 87 1.78 -8.90 -6.22
N ASP A 88 2.36 -9.67 -7.11
CA ASP A 88 2.71 -9.18 -8.45
C ASP A 88 1.47 -8.98 -9.34
N VAL A 89 0.49 -9.87 -9.24
CA VAL A 89 -0.80 -9.74 -9.96
C VAL A 89 -1.56 -8.50 -9.44
N PHE A 90 -1.63 -8.34 -8.13
CA PHE A 90 -2.28 -7.17 -7.54
C PHE A 90 -1.54 -5.88 -7.88
N ARG A 91 -0.21 -5.87 -7.85
CA ARG A 91 0.60 -4.71 -8.25
C ARG A 91 0.31 -4.33 -9.71
N GLN A 92 0.25 -5.29 -10.61
CA GLN A 92 -0.09 -5.04 -12.01
C GLN A 92 -1.50 -4.46 -12.14
N LEU A 93 -2.51 -5.05 -11.50
CA LEU A 93 -3.88 -4.52 -11.46
C LEU A 93 -3.92 -3.07 -10.93
N LEU A 94 -3.20 -2.80 -9.84
CA LEU A 94 -3.11 -1.48 -9.24
C LEU A 94 -2.50 -0.46 -10.21
N THR A 95 -1.38 -0.80 -10.83
CA THR A 95 -0.61 0.16 -11.63
C THR A 95 -1.14 0.34 -13.05
N GLU A 96 -1.68 -0.72 -13.66
CA GLU A 96 -2.10 -0.71 -15.06
C GLU A 96 -3.60 -0.46 -15.23
N THR A 97 -4.39 -0.63 -14.17
CA THR A 97 -5.85 -0.48 -14.23
C THR A 97 -6.37 0.54 -13.22
N MET A 98 -6.16 0.30 -11.93
CA MET A 98 -6.79 1.13 -10.88
C MET A 98 -6.28 2.58 -10.91
N VAL A 99 -4.96 2.77 -10.97
CA VAL A 99 -4.37 4.11 -11.01
C VAL A 99 -4.84 4.89 -12.24
N PRO A 100 -4.71 4.39 -13.49
CA PRO A 100 -5.18 5.10 -14.66
C PRO A 100 -6.69 5.41 -14.64
N GLN A 101 -7.53 4.47 -14.22
CA GLN A 101 -8.97 4.68 -14.14
C GLN A 101 -9.36 5.73 -13.09
N THR A 102 -8.72 5.70 -11.93
CA THR A 102 -8.98 6.67 -10.85
C THR A 102 -8.59 8.08 -11.26
N GLU A 103 -7.50 8.22 -11.97
CA GLU A 103 -6.93 9.53 -12.34
C GLU A 103 -7.46 10.09 -13.67
N ALA A 104 -8.23 9.33 -14.44
CA ALA A 104 -8.65 9.67 -15.81
C ALA A 104 -9.29 11.06 -15.96
N ASN A 105 -10.03 11.53 -14.94
CA ASN A 105 -10.72 12.81 -14.93
C ASN A 105 -10.18 13.79 -13.88
N LEU A 106 -8.99 13.52 -13.35
CA LEU A 106 -8.36 14.34 -12.31
C LEU A 106 -7.02 14.87 -12.80
N LYS A 107 -6.73 16.12 -12.50
CA LYS A 107 -5.40 16.68 -12.72
C LYS A 107 -4.49 16.29 -11.55
N ILE A 108 -3.75 15.20 -11.68
CA ILE A 108 -2.83 14.67 -10.67
C ILE A 108 -1.39 15.09 -10.97
N ASP A 109 -0.65 15.45 -9.92
CA ASP A 109 0.80 15.61 -10.00
C ASP A 109 1.48 14.21 -9.94
N PRO A 110 2.07 13.71 -11.03
CA PRO A 110 2.66 12.38 -11.07
C PRO A 110 3.88 12.23 -10.13
N HIS A 111 4.50 13.35 -9.72
CA HIS A 111 5.63 13.35 -8.79
C HIS A 111 5.18 13.27 -7.31
N GLN A 112 3.90 13.53 -7.04
CA GLN A 112 3.32 13.46 -5.71
C GLN A 112 2.29 12.33 -5.58
N ARG A 113 2.55 11.21 -6.22
CA ARG A 113 1.75 10.00 -6.10
C ARG A 113 2.30 9.13 -4.98
N ALA A 114 1.51 8.96 -3.92
CA ALA A 114 1.87 8.22 -2.72
C ALA A 114 1.05 6.94 -2.57
N ILE A 115 1.63 5.94 -1.90
CA ILE A 115 0.95 4.72 -1.48
C ILE A 115 1.21 4.44 0.00
N TRP A 116 0.17 4.07 0.74
CA TRP A 116 0.20 3.71 2.15
C TRP A 116 -0.38 2.32 2.37
N GLY A 117 0.21 1.57 3.31
CA GLY A 117 -0.32 0.29 3.75
C GLY A 117 0.19 -0.11 5.12
N HIS A 118 -0.64 -0.86 5.87
CA HIS A 118 -0.34 -1.35 7.21
C HIS A 118 -0.22 -2.87 7.24
N SER A 119 0.69 -3.41 8.05
CA SER A 119 0.87 -4.86 8.24
C SER A 119 1.19 -5.58 6.92
N TYR A 120 0.34 -6.45 6.37
CA TYR A 120 0.49 -7.02 5.03
C TYR A 120 0.47 -5.95 3.94
N GLY A 121 -0.36 -4.90 4.09
CA GLY A 121 -0.33 -3.74 3.19
C GLY A 121 1.01 -3.01 3.24
N GLY A 122 1.62 -2.89 4.43
CA GLY A 122 2.98 -2.36 4.60
C GLY A 122 4.04 -3.21 3.90
N LEU A 123 3.91 -4.54 3.98
CA LEU A 123 4.78 -5.46 3.25
C LEU A 123 4.65 -5.28 1.73
N PHE A 124 3.42 -5.14 1.22
CA PHE A 124 3.18 -4.85 -0.19
C PHE A 124 3.81 -3.53 -0.63
N VAL A 125 3.69 -2.47 0.19
CA VAL A 125 4.31 -1.16 -0.09
C VAL A 125 5.82 -1.28 -0.23
N LEU A 126 6.49 -2.06 0.64
CA LEU A 126 7.93 -2.33 0.55
C LEU A 126 8.29 -3.09 -0.73
N ASP A 127 7.48 -4.07 -1.12
CA ASP A 127 7.70 -4.80 -2.36
C ASP A 127 7.52 -3.90 -3.60
N ALA A 128 6.48 -3.06 -3.61
CA ALA A 128 6.22 -2.08 -4.67
C ALA A 128 7.34 -1.02 -4.78
N TRP A 129 7.90 -0.57 -3.65
CA TRP A 129 9.04 0.36 -3.63
C TRP A 129 10.27 -0.21 -4.34
N ARG A 130 10.51 -1.51 -4.20
CA ARG A 130 11.65 -2.20 -4.84
C ARG A 130 11.45 -2.49 -6.32
N LYS A 131 10.23 -2.38 -6.82
CA LYS A 131 9.85 -2.69 -8.20
C LYS A 131 9.52 -1.44 -8.99
N ALA A 132 9.37 -1.57 -10.32
CA ALA A 132 8.85 -0.49 -11.14
C ALA A 132 7.40 -0.19 -10.74
N SER A 133 7.11 1.08 -10.48
CA SER A 133 5.82 1.51 -9.93
C SER A 133 5.64 3.00 -10.22
N PRO A 134 4.41 3.48 -10.45
CA PRO A 134 4.13 4.89 -10.71
C PRO A 134 4.18 5.78 -9.47
N PHE A 135 4.47 5.21 -8.29
CA PHE A 135 4.53 5.95 -7.04
C PHE A 135 5.93 6.54 -6.82
N GLY A 136 5.97 7.76 -6.27
CA GLY A 136 7.20 8.42 -5.82
C GLY A 136 7.38 8.36 -4.31
N ILE A 137 6.27 8.19 -3.54
CA ILE A 137 6.25 8.25 -2.08
C ILE A 137 5.60 6.98 -1.53
N TYR A 138 6.25 6.34 -0.56
CA TYR A 138 5.85 5.06 -0.01
C TYR A 138 5.80 5.14 1.51
N TYR A 139 4.63 4.87 2.10
CA TYR A 139 4.42 4.79 3.54
C TYR A 139 4.13 3.35 3.94
N SER A 140 5.08 2.70 4.58
CA SER A 140 4.93 1.34 5.08
C SER A 140 4.78 1.37 6.60
N ALA A 141 3.56 1.11 7.08
CA ALA A 141 3.23 1.14 8.50
C ALA A 141 3.26 -0.28 9.09
N SER A 142 4.06 -0.46 10.15
CA SER A 142 4.21 -1.73 10.89
C SER A 142 4.20 -2.96 9.98
N PRO A 143 5.08 -3.01 8.97
CA PRO A 143 5.04 -4.07 7.96
C PRO A 143 5.24 -5.45 8.58
N SER A 144 4.47 -6.44 8.14
CA SER A 144 4.61 -7.84 8.56
C SER A 144 5.88 -8.45 7.98
N LEU A 145 7.01 -8.18 8.62
CA LEU A 145 8.34 -8.55 8.13
C LEU A 145 8.73 -10.01 8.37
N GLY A 146 8.03 -10.78 9.14
CA GLY A 146 8.29 -12.18 9.48
C GLY A 146 9.20 -12.96 8.52
N GLN A 147 9.04 -14.25 8.39
CA GLN A 147 9.84 -15.07 7.45
C GLN A 147 9.68 -14.68 5.96
N ALA A 148 8.66 -13.88 5.63
CA ALA A 148 8.44 -13.37 4.27
C ALA A 148 9.59 -12.53 3.73
N LEU A 149 10.37 -11.89 4.60
CA LEU A 149 11.49 -11.02 4.19
C LEU A 149 12.85 -11.73 4.12
N GLN A 150 13.00 -12.89 4.72
CA GLN A 150 14.29 -13.55 4.66
C GLN A 150 14.70 -13.91 3.23
N SER A 151 13.74 -14.17 2.34
CA SER A 151 14.02 -14.51 0.95
C SER A 151 14.21 -13.30 0.02
N PRO A 152 13.31 -12.28 0.01
CA PRO A 152 13.46 -11.14 -0.89
C PRO A 152 14.57 -10.15 -0.50
N LEU A 153 14.83 -9.95 0.81
CA LEU A 153 15.93 -9.05 1.25
C LEU A 153 17.30 -9.69 1.03
N GLN A 154 17.42 -11.00 1.22
CA GLN A 154 18.65 -11.74 0.92
C GLN A 154 18.95 -11.80 -0.58
N ALA A 155 17.93 -11.85 -1.43
CA ALA A 155 18.09 -11.80 -2.88
C ALA A 155 18.50 -10.41 -3.42
N SER A 156 18.43 -9.36 -2.61
CA SER A 156 18.75 -7.98 -3.02
C SER A 156 20.14 -7.55 -2.58
N GLN A 157 21.14 -8.39 -2.68
CA GLN A 157 22.54 -8.01 -2.43
C GLN A 157 23.12 -6.96 -3.42
N SER A 158 22.38 -6.60 -4.46
CA SER A 158 22.67 -5.46 -5.33
C SER A 158 21.43 -4.57 -5.47
N LEU A 159 21.23 -3.67 -4.52
CA LEU A 159 20.27 -2.57 -4.69
C LEU A 159 20.85 -1.62 -5.73
N ASP A 160 20.35 -1.67 -6.96
CA ASP A 160 20.70 -0.70 -7.98
C ASP A 160 20.13 0.67 -7.57
N ALA A 161 21.04 1.58 -7.16
CA ALA A 161 20.68 2.92 -6.70
C ALA A 161 19.85 3.71 -7.74
N VAL A 162 19.96 3.37 -9.02
CA VAL A 162 19.18 3.99 -10.09
C VAL A 162 17.68 3.69 -9.92
N ARG A 163 17.31 2.52 -9.42
CA ARG A 163 15.89 2.13 -9.21
C ARG A 163 15.19 2.95 -8.12
N PHE A 164 15.96 3.55 -7.21
CA PHE A 164 15.40 4.29 -6.06
C PHE A 164 15.48 5.81 -6.25
N ARG A 165 16.08 6.26 -7.36
CA ARG A 165 16.17 7.69 -7.65
C ARG A 165 14.78 8.30 -7.77
N GLY A 166 14.53 9.37 -7.01
CA GLY A 166 13.23 10.05 -6.99
C GLY A 166 12.12 9.33 -6.20
N LYS A 167 12.45 8.26 -5.45
CA LYS A 167 11.52 7.56 -4.56
C LYS A 167 11.86 7.85 -3.10
N SER A 168 10.83 8.13 -2.30
CA SER A 168 10.93 8.30 -0.85
C SER A 168 10.20 7.17 -0.13
N LEU A 169 10.86 6.51 0.82
CA LEU A 169 10.28 5.47 1.67
C LEU A 169 10.24 5.95 3.11
N TYR A 170 9.06 5.88 3.71
CA TYR A 170 8.82 6.15 5.13
C TYR A 170 8.38 4.87 5.82
N LEU A 171 9.14 4.45 6.82
CA LEU A 171 8.79 3.36 7.72
C LEU A 171 8.14 3.96 8.96
N LEU A 172 6.92 3.53 9.24
CA LEU A 172 6.13 3.99 10.37
C LEU A 172 5.93 2.80 11.31
N GLU A 173 6.32 2.96 12.57
CA GLU A 173 6.04 1.99 13.62
C GLU A 173 5.13 2.64 14.65
N GLY A 174 4.13 1.90 15.14
CA GLY A 174 3.31 2.34 16.24
C GLY A 174 4.08 2.19 17.56
N ASP A 175 3.90 3.14 18.47
CA ASP A 175 4.33 3.00 19.84
C ASP A 175 3.53 1.88 20.48
N GLY A 176 4.21 0.75 20.81
CA GLY A 176 3.60 -0.46 21.37
C GLY A 176 3.14 -0.28 22.83
#